data_6a429f1ec93bc98a4b59f45772e547b4
#
_entry.id   6a429f1ec93bc98a4b59f45772e547b4
#
_cell.length_a   1.000
_cell.length_b   1.000
_cell.length_c   1.000
_cell.angle_alpha   90.00
_cell.angle_beta   90.00
_cell.angle_gamma   90.00
#
_symmetry.space_group_name_H-M   'P 1'
#
loop_
_entity.id
_entity.type
_entity.pdbx_description
1 polymer ?
#
loop_
_entity_poly.entity_id
_entity_poly.type
_entity_poly.pdbx_seq_one_letter_code
_entity_poly.pdbx_strand_id
1 'polypeptide(L)'
;MRGVGLRALSPEEEQAFESQFSTIWEGMMALERKPEWEGIISRLRSDVCFPLISSHIPVGIKRILISSHPPTPAKLKSLAWSNTTDAGVFTWWTEVGGKQESGEKTVYVYVGSASNHPGGLIFRKRYMLSRSAEPHDEALKRKIKDLGLSPKGQFGTLFTVPFENSFEGDVLDVRAFSILTRLLLMIWLGAVGGELKSKTKDLVPWKLGKIQYIGLATDNPLLTDINKSDEPKRSGKGRVKEGTKGRVKRRV
;
A
#
# COMPACT_ATOMS: atom_id res chain seq x y z
N MET A 1 -22.14 15.53 16.84
CA MET A 1 -22.34 15.72 15.39
C MET A 1 -22.86 14.41 14.82
N ARG A 2 -24.09 14.37 14.31
CA ARG A 2 -24.65 13.20 13.63
C ARG A 2 -23.88 13.02 12.33
N GLY A 3 -23.18 11.91 12.18
CA GLY A 3 -22.48 11.57 10.94
C GLY A 3 -23.48 11.53 9.79
N VAL A 4 -23.32 12.39 8.82
CA VAL A 4 -24.04 12.29 7.54
C VAL A 4 -23.56 10.98 6.93
N GLY A 5 -24.39 9.92 7.02
CA GLY A 5 -24.12 8.64 6.39
C GLY A 5 -23.87 8.90 4.91
N LEU A 6 -22.70 8.55 4.42
CA LEU A 6 -22.38 8.66 2.99
C LEU A 6 -23.43 7.82 2.23
N ARG A 7 -24.23 8.48 1.40
CA ARG A 7 -25.19 7.80 0.52
C ARG A 7 -24.45 6.76 -0.33
N ALA A 8 -25.05 5.60 -0.58
CA ALA A 8 -24.54 4.61 -1.52
C ALA A 8 -24.25 5.25 -2.90
N LEU A 9 -23.43 4.63 -3.70
CA LEU A 9 -23.21 5.07 -5.09
C LEU A 9 -24.53 5.00 -5.87
N SER A 10 -24.72 5.87 -6.84
CA SER A 10 -25.78 5.71 -7.82
C SER A 10 -25.42 4.58 -8.81
N PRO A 11 -26.38 4.02 -9.57
CA PRO A 11 -26.07 3.03 -10.60
C PRO A 11 -25.02 3.51 -11.61
N GLU A 12 -25.08 4.79 -12.00
CA GLU A 12 -24.11 5.39 -12.92
C GLU A 12 -22.72 5.51 -12.28
N GLU A 13 -22.65 5.88 -10.98
CA GLU A 13 -21.42 5.91 -10.21
C GLU A 13 -20.81 4.50 -10.09
N GLU A 14 -21.63 3.48 -9.84
CA GLU A 14 -21.17 2.08 -9.77
C GLU A 14 -20.66 1.60 -11.12
N GLN A 15 -21.37 1.86 -12.21
CA GLN A 15 -20.94 1.49 -13.55
C GLN A 15 -19.64 2.19 -13.94
N ALA A 16 -19.47 3.48 -13.59
CA ALA A 16 -18.23 4.21 -13.82
C ALA A 16 -17.07 3.61 -13.03
N PHE A 17 -17.32 3.20 -11.76
CA PHE A 17 -16.32 2.56 -10.92
C PHE A 17 -15.89 1.21 -11.51
N GLU A 18 -16.82 0.37 -11.93
CA GLU A 18 -16.56 -0.94 -12.53
C GLU A 18 -15.78 -0.81 -13.85
N SER A 19 -16.21 0.10 -14.72
CA SER A 19 -15.53 0.34 -16.00
C SER A 19 -14.09 0.79 -15.82
N GLN A 20 -13.83 1.74 -14.92
CA GLN A 20 -12.46 2.18 -14.64
C GLN A 20 -11.63 1.10 -13.96
N PHE A 21 -12.23 0.34 -13.02
CA PHE A 21 -11.59 -0.80 -12.41
C PHE A 21 -11.09 -1.78 -13.47
N SER A 22 -11.98 -2.22 -14.37
CA SER A 22 -11.65 -3.20 -15.41
C SER A 22 -10.53 -2.70 -16.31
N THR A 23 -10.60 -1.44 -16.75
CA THR A 23 -9.54 -0.83 -17.57
C THR A 23 -8.19 -0.86 -16.90
N ILE A 24 -8.10 -0.46 -15.63
CA ILE A 24 -6.83 -0.44 -14.90
C ILE A 24 -6.37 -1.86 -14.59
N TRP A 25 -7.30 -2.77 -14.23
CA TRP A 25 -7.00 -4.16 -13.94
C TRP A 25 -6.37 -4.87 -15.14
N GLU A 26 -6.99 -4.77 -16.30
CA GLU A 26 -6.47 -5.36 -17.54
C GLU A 26 -5.09 -4.80 -17.90
N GLY A 27 -4.94 -3.47 -17.81
CA GLY A 27 -3.65 -2.83 -18.09
C GLY A 27 -2.55 -3.22 -17.10
N MET A 28 -2.86 -3.36 -15.83
CA MET A 28 -1.85 -3.80 -14.84
C MET A 28 -1.50 -5.28 -15.00
N MET A 29 -2.41 -6.11 -15.52
CA MET A 29 -2.12 -7.52 -15.84
C MET A 29 -1.18 -7.67 -17.04
N ALA A 30 -1.02 -6.65 -17.87
CA ALA A 30 -0.03 -6.62 -18.95
C ALA A 30 1.37 -6.20 -18.49
N LEU A 31 1.54 -5.75 -17.24
CA LEU A 31 2.84 -5.37 -16.72
C LEU A 31 3.74 -6.59 -16.52
N GLU A 32 5.05 -6.34 -16.64
CA GLU A 32 6.08 -7.34 -16.34
C GLU A 32 5.93 -7.86 -14.89
N ARG A 33 6.06 -9.18 -14.73
CA ARG A 33 5.93 -9.86 -13.45
C ARG A 33 6.86 -11.05 -13.34
N LYS A 34 7.11 -11.50 -12.12
CA LYS A 34 7.83 -12.72 -11.87
C LYS A 34 6.98 -13.96 -12.16
N PRO A 35 7.61 -15.09 -12.54
CA PRO A 35 6.88 -16.34 -12.84
C PRO A 35 5.96 -16.82 -11.72
N GLU A 36 6.31 -16.56 -10.45
CA GLU A 36 5.52 -16.96 -9.29
C GLU A 36 4.12 -16.33 -9.27
N TRP A 37 3.92 -15.21 -9.98
CA TRP A 37 2.62 -14.55 -10.09
C TRP A 37 1.67 -15.21 -11.08
N GLU A 38 2.15 -16.00 -12.04
CA GLU A 38 1.30 -16.57 -13.10
C GLU A 38 0.18 -17.45 -12.54
N GLY A 39 0.53 -18.40 -11.66
CA GLY A 39 -0.45 -19.29 -11.02
C GLY A 39 -1.41 -18.56 -10.08
N ILE A 40 -0.99 -17.42 -9.51
CA ILE A 40 -1.81 -16.60 -8.62
C ILE A 40 -2.82 -15.77 -9.43
N ILE A 41 -2.32 -15.10 -10.46
CA ILE A 41 -3.15 -14.22 -11.32
C ILE A 41 -4.22 -15.03 -12.05
N SER A 42 -3.94 -16.28 -12.45
CA SER A 42 -4.94 -17.14 -13.08
C SER A 42 -6.16 -17.41 -12.18
N ARG A 43 -5.97 -17.42 -10.85
CA ARG A 43 -7.05 -17.57 -9.85
C ARG A 43 -7.70 -16.24 -9.50
N LEU A 44 -6.92 -15.15 -9.47
CA LEU A 44 -7.34 -13.81 -9.08
C LEU A 44 -7.78 -12.97 -10.30
N ARG A 45 -8.76 -13.47 -11.06
CA ARG A 45 -9.31 -12.78 -12.23
C ARG A 45 -10.12 -11.55 -11.82
N SER A 46 -10.33 -10.63 -12.76
CA SER A 46 -11.08 -9.38 -12.51
C SER A 46 -12.51 -9.63 -12.03
N ASP A 47 -13.18 -10.62 -12.61
CA ASP A 47 -14.56 -11.00 -12.25
C ASP A 47 -14.68 -11.56 -10.82
N VAL A 48 -13.62 -12.19 -10.31
CA VAL A 48 -13.53 -12.67 -8.92
C VAL A 48 -13.11 -11.54 -7.98
N CYS A 49 -12.14 -10.74 -8.38
CA CYS A 49 -11.56 -9.70 -7.52
C CYS A 49 -12.42 -8.44 -7.42
N PHE A 50 -13.15 -8.08 -8.50
CA PHE A 50 -13.94 -6.85 -8.52
C PHE A 50 -14.98 -6.79 -7.39
N PRO A 51 -15.89 -7.77 -7.22
CA PRO A 51 -16.89 -7.73 -6.15
C PRO A 51 -16.23 -7.62 -4.76
N LEU A 52 -15.14 -8.35 -4.55
CA LEU A 52 -14.45 -8.37 -3.27
C LEU A 52 -13.75 -7.03 -3.01
N ILE A 53 -13.00 -6.48 -3.97
CA ILE A 53 -12.35 -5.17 -3.83
C ILE A 53 -13.40 -4.08 -3.66
N SER A 54 -14.45 -4.09 -4.50
CA SER A 54 -15.49 -3.10 -4.46
C SER A 54 -16.22 -3.07 -3.11
N SER A 55 -16.58 -4.23 -2.55
CA SER A 55 -17.26 -4.30 -1.25
C SER A 55 -16.43 -3.76 -0.08
N HIS A 56 -15.09 -3.77 -0.19
CA HIS A 56 -14.17 -3.37 0.87
C HIS A 56 -13.54 -1.99 0.67
N ILE A 57 -13.82 -1.30 -0.42
CA ILE A 57 -13.47 0.11 -0.59
C ILE A 57 -14.61 0.99 -0.07
N PRO A 58 -14.35 1.88 0.91
CA PRO A 58 -15.37 2.80 1.41
C PRO A 58 -15.98 3.67 0.30
N VAL A 59 -17.28 3.91 0.36
CA VAL A 59 -18.02 4.70 -0.66
C VAL A 59 -17.41 6.07 -0.93
N GLY A 60 -16.92 6.75 0.11
CA GLY A 60 -16.25 8.04 -0.04
C GLY A 60 -14.98 7.95 -0.88
N ILE A 61 -14.25 6.82 -0.78
CA ILE A 61 -13.05 6.58 -1.60
C ILE A 61 -13.45 6.24 -3.03
N LYS A 62 -14.47 5.40 -3.25
CA LYS A 62 -15.00 5.14 -4.59
C LYS A 62 -15.33 6.43 -5.33
N ARG A 63 -16.01 7.39 -4.67
CA ARG A 63 -16.31 8.70 -5.25
C ARG A 63 -15.07 9.53 -5.57
N ILE A 64 -14.01 9.41 -4.79
CA ILE A 64 -12.73 10.04 -5.12
C ILE A 64 -12.16 9.42 -6.40
N LEU A 65 -12.21 8.10 -6.52
CA LEU A 65 -11.64 7.37 -7.64
C LEU A 65 -12.37 7.60 -8.97
N ILE A 66 -13.70 7.75 -8.96
CA ILE A 66 -14.51 8.02 -10.16
C ILE A 66 -14.70 9.52 -10.46
N SER A 67 -14.08 10.40 -9.68
CA SER A 67 -14.17 11.84 -9.90
C SER A 67 -13.64 12.23 -11.29
N SER A 68 -14.24 13.22 -11.94
CA SER A 68 -13.74 13.78 -13.19
C SER A 68 -12.39 14.50 -13.07
N HIS A 69 -11.92 14.72 -11.84
CA HIS A 69 -10.67 15.40 -11.54
C HIS A 69 -9.83 14.54 -10.58
N PRO A 70 -8.49 14.58 -10.68
CA PRO A 70 -7.64 13.87 -9.74
C PRO A 70 -7.90 14.33 -8.32
N PRO A 71 -7.72 13.45 -7.32
CA PRO A 71 -7.87 13.83 -5.93
C PRO A 71 -6.88 14.93 -5.56
N THR A 72 -7.39 15.93 -4.87
CA THR A 72 -6.51 16.99 -4.34
C THR A 72 -5.78 16.50 -3.09
N PRO A 73 -4.63 17.10 -2.73
CA PRO A 73 -3.97 16.83 -1.46
C PRO A 73 -4.92 16.93 -0.26
N ALA A 74 -5.82 17.89 -0.25
CA ALA A 74 -6.82 18.07 0.81
C ALA A 74 -7.77 16.87 0.94
N LYS A 75 -8.22 16.29 -0.18
CA LYS A 75 -9.03 15.06 -0.17
C LYS A 75 -8.26 13.86 0.37
N LEU A 76 -7.00 13.68 -0.02
CA LEU A 76 -6.17 12.61 0.51
C LEU A 76 -5.90 12.78 2.01
N LYS A 77 -5.73 14.02 2.46
CA LYS A 77 -5.56 14.36 3.89
C LYS A 77 -6.79 14.07 4.74
N SER A 78 -7.98 14.13 4.16
CA SER A 78 -9.22 13.86 4.86
C SER A 78 -9.51 12.36 5.06
N LEU A 79 -8.72 11.47 4.46
CA LEU A 79 -8.89 10.02 4.61
C LEU A 79 -8.63 9.59 6.05
N ALA A 80 -9.61 8.93 6.65
CA ALA A 80 -9.47 8.38 7.98
C ALA A 80 -8.50 7.18 7.99
N TRP A 81 -7.78 7.02 9.09
CA TRP A 81 -7.00 5.82 9.35
C TRP A 81 -7.86 4.78 10.06
N SER A 82 -7.93 3.57 9.51
CA SER A 82 -8.53 2.41 10.18
C SER A 82 -7.50 1.72 11.06
N ASN A 83 -7.78 1.67 12.35
CA ASN A 83 -6.90 1.04 13.34
C ASN A 83 -7.28 -0.44 13.51
N THR A 84 -7.06 -1.24 12.47
CA THR A 84 -7.45 -2.66 12.40
C THR A 84 -6.24 -3.58 12.20
N THR A 85 -6.38 -4.82 12.63
CA THR A 85 -5.44 -5.92 12.34
C THR A 85 -5.68 -6.57 10.98
N ASP A 86 -6.70 -6.15 10.26
CA ASP A 86 -7.00 -6.64 8.92
C ASP A 86 -5.90 -6.31 7.91
N ALA A 87 -5.84 -7.10 6.85
CA ALA A 87 -5.06 -6.73 5.68
C ALA A 87 -5.64 -5.48 5.02
N GLY A 88 -4.83 -4.71 4.31
CA GLY A 88 -5.35 -3.51 3.68
C GLY A 88 -4.35 -2.75 2.84
N VAL A 89 -4.86 -1.71 2.20
CA VAL A 89 -4.10 -0.75 1.41
C VAL A 89 -4.31 0.64 2.00
N PHE A 90 -3.24 1.40 2.08
CA PHE A 90 -3.22 2.71 2.71
C PHE A 90 -2.43 3.73 1.88
N THR A 91 -2.74 5.00 2.08
CA THR A 91 -1.89 6.12 1.69
C THR A 91 -1.04 6.57 2.88
N TRP A 92 0.19 6.91 2.60
CA TRP A 92 1.02 7.75 3.44
C TRP A 92 1.40 8.99 2.66
N TRP A 93 1.31 10.16 3.28
CA TRP A 93 1.65 11.40 2.62
C TRP A 93 2.42 12.33 3.56
N THR A 94 3.26 13.14 2.96
CA THR A 94 4.07 14.14 3.67
C THR A 94 4.20 15.40 2.81
N GLU A 95 4.47 16.51 3.47
CA GLU A 95 4.69 17.81 2.83
C GLU A 95 6.10 18.29 3.08
N VAL A 96 6.68 18.90 2.06
CA VAL A 96 7.93 19.65 2.20
C VAL A 96 7.64 21.10 1.87
N GLY A 97 8.02 21.97 2.78
CA GLY A 97 8.01 23.41 2.53
C GLY A 97 9.04 23.75 1.45
N GLY A 98 8.61 24.45 0.40
CA GLY A 98 9.53 24.97 -0.59
C GLY A 98 10.54 25.94 0.07
N LYS A 99 11.83 25.78 -0.28
CA LYS A 99 12.86 26.79 0.04
C LYS A 99 12.71 28.05 -0.80
N GLN A 100 11.73 28.07 -1.72
CA GLN A 100 11.44 29.21 -2.58
C GLN A 100 10.53 30.21 -1.89
N GLU A 101 10.68 31.48 -2.21
CA GLU A 101 9.89 32.59 -1.67
C GLU A 101 8.37 32.47 -1.86
N SER A 102 7.92 31.60 -2.78
CA SER A 102 6.49 31.30 -3.00
C SER A 102 5.82 30.56 -1.86
N GLY A 103 6.58 29.96 -0.94
CA GLY A 103 6.03 29.17 0.18
C GLY A 103 5.21 27.95 -0.22
N GLU A 104 5.18 27.59 -1.50
CA GLU A 104 4.37 26.49 -2.02
C GLU A 104 4.90 25.14 -1.51
N LYS A 105 4.01 24.37 -0.88
CA LYS A 105 4.37 23.06 -0.32
C LYS A 105 4.20 21.98 -1.37
N THR A 106 5.25 21.20 -1.58
CA THR A 106 5.17 19.99 -2.39
C THR A 106 4.64 18.82 -1.56
N VAL A 107 3.58 18.16 -2.04
CA VAL A 107 2.99 16.99 -1.40
C VAL A 107 3.50 15.73 -2.07
N TYR A 108 3.94 14.79 -1.26
CA TYR A 108 4.39 13.47 -1.69
C TYR A 108 3.43 12.41 -1.16
N VAL A 109 3.06 11.45 -2.03
CA VAL A 109 2.10 10.40 -1.73
C VAL A 109 2.71 9.03 -2.02
N TYR A 110 2.58 8.13 -1.07
CA TYR A 110 2.92 6.72 -1.21
C TYR A 110 1.67 5.88 -0.95
N VAL A 111 1.46 4.86 -1.78
CA VAL A 111 0.43 3.85 -1.56
C VAL A 111 1.13 2.55 -1.17
N GLY A 112 0.78 2.04 0.00
CA GLY A 112 1.35 0.81 0.57
C GLY A 112 0.28 -0.22 0.88
N SER A 113 0.69 -1.47 1.03
CA SER A 113 -0.16 -2.56 1.53
C SER A 113 0.35 -3.10 2.86
N ALA A 114 -0.55 -3.72 3.60
CA ALA A 114 -0.29 -4.44 4.83
C ALA A 114 -1.00 -5.78 4.78
N SER A 115 -0.23 -6.86 4.71
CA SER A 115 -0.74 -8.23 4.61
C SER A 115 -0.12 -9.17 5.65
N ASN A 116 0.61 -8.62 6.65
CA ASN A 116 1.24 -9.42 7.69
C ASN A 116 0.22 -9.85 8.74
N HIS A 117 -0.09 -11.12 8.78
CA HIS A 117 -0.88 -11.71 9.86
C HIS A 117 0.02 -11.97 11.10
N PRO A 118 -0.43 -11.63 12.33
CA PRO A 118 -1.73 -11.07 12.71
C PRO A 118 -1.77 -9.54 12.79
N GLY A 119 -0.80 -8.83 12.26
CA GLY A 119 -0.59 -7.41 12.55
C GLY A 119 -1.33 -6.42 11.66
N GLY A 120 -1.55 -6.75 10.40
CA GLY A 120 -2.27 -5.92 9.44
C GLY A 120 -1.84 -4.45 9.38
N LEU A 121 -2.81 -3.57 9.20
CA LEU A 121 -2.60 -2.12 9.10
C LEU A 121 -1.99 -1.50 10.36
N ILE A 122 -2.40 -1.94 11.56
CA ILE A 122 -1.82 -1.43 12.83
C ILE A 122 -0.31 -1.66 12.88
N PHE A 123 0.11 -2.91 12.57
CA PHE A 123 1.51 -3.28 12.58
C PHE A 123 2.30 -2.46 11.57
N ARG A 124 1.77 -2.34 10.34
CA ARG A 124 2.41 -1.59 9.26
C ARG A 124 2.63 -0.12 9.60
N LYS A 125 1.62 0.53 10.19
CA LYS A 125 1.75 1.93 10.63
C LYS A 125 2.83 2.10 11.70
N ARG A 126 2.82 1.24 12.75
CA ARG A 126 3.84 1.26 13.80
C ARG A 126 5.24 1.06 13.23
N TYR A 127 5.36 0.13 12.28
CA TYR A 127 6.61 -0.17 11.61
C TYR A 127 7.12 1.04 10.81
N MET A 128 6.29 1.69 10.00
CA MET A 128 6.68 2.87 9.23
C MET A 128 7.06 4.07 10.10
N LEU A 129 6.47 4.19 11.29
CA LEU A 129 6.80 5.25 12.26
C LEU A 129 8.03 4.92 13.11
N SER A 130 8.44 3.66 13.18
CA SER A 130 9.61 3.25 13.96
C SER A 130 10.92 3.63 13.25
N ARG A 131 11.94 4.04 14.03
CA ARG A 131 13.28 4.34 13.50
C ARG A 131 14.04 3.10 13.03
N SER A 132 13.62 1.91 13.49
CA SER A 132 14.25 0.62 13.21
C SER A 132 13.64 -0.10 12.00
N ALA A 133 12.88 0.59 11.19
CA ALA A 133 12.24 0.02 10.03
C ALA A 133 13.23 -0.66 9.07
N GLU A 134 12.99 -1.90 8.76
CA GLU A 134 13.87 -2.82 8.03
C GLU A 134 13.80 -2.75 6.47
N PRO A 135 14.58 -3.57 5.77
CA PRO A 135 14.98 -3.39 4.37
C PRO A 135 13.87 -3.33 3.31
N HIS A 136 12.68 -3.85 3.58
CA HIS A 136 11.62 -3.96 2.56
C HIS A 136 11.11 -2.63 2.00
N ASP A 137 11.34 -1.53 2.74
CA ASP A 137 11.04 -0.17 2.29
C ASP A 137 12.32 0.65 2.07
N GLU A 138 13.46 0.01 1.86
CA GLU A 138 14.74 0.73 1.71
C GLU A 138 14.71 1.71 0.55
N ALA A 139 14.06 1.37 -0.56
CA ALA A 139 13.90 2.28 -1.68
C ALA A 139 13.07 3.50 -1.30
N LEU A 140 11.93 3.30 -0.62
CA LEU A 140 11.10 4.39 -0.10
C LEU A 140 11.86 5.23 0.93
N LYS A 141 12.58 4.60 1.85
CA LYS A 141 13.37 5.28 2.89
C LYS A 141 14.52 6.09 2.30
N ARG A 142 15.26 5.51 1.34
CA ARG A 142 16.28 6.24 0.60
C ARG A 142 15.68 7.46 -0.05
N LYS A 143 14.57 7.30 -0.77
CA LYS A 143 13.87 8.41 -1.43
C LYS A 143 13.36 9.46 -0.43
N ILE A 144 12.81 9.05 0.71
CA ILE A 144 12.41 9.94 1.80
C ILE A 144 13.62 10.74 2.31
N LYS A 145 14.76 10.08 2.54
CA LYS A 145 16.01 10.71 2.99
C LYS A 145 16.58 11.65 1.93
N ASP A 146 16.67 11.21 0.68
CA ASP A 146 17.23 11.98 -0.43
C ASP A 146 16.42 13.24 -0.72
N LEU A 147 15.12 13.18 -0.54
CA LEU A 147 14.21 14.31 -0.68
C LEU A 147 14.10 15.16 0.60
N GLY A 148 14.80 14.81 1.68
CA GLY A 148 14.72 15.51 2.96
C GLY A 148 13.32 15.46 3.60
N LEU A 149 12.53 14.44 3.26
CA LEU A 149 11.15 14.29 3.75
C LEU A 149 11.14 13.87 5.22
N SER A 150 10.13 14.36 5.95
CA SER A 150 9.88 13.88 7.31
C SER A 150 9.20 12.50 7.27
N PRO A 151 9.68 11.49 8.03
CA PRO A 151 8.97 10.23 8.19
C PRO A 151 7.64 10.36 8.96
N LYS A 152 7.37 11.53 9.55
CA LYS A 152 6.13 11.84 10.29
C LYS A 152 4.95 12.15 9.39
N GLY A 153 4.83 11.48 8.23
CA GLY A 153 3.69 11.64 7.33
C GLY A 153 2.37 11.19 7.98
N GLN A 154 1.28 11.59 7.38
CA GLN A 154 -0.06 11.15 7.77
C GLN A 154 -0.49 9.93 6.97
N PHE A 155 -1.43 9.18 7.53
CA PHE A 155 -1.92 7.93 6.96
C PHE A 155 -3.42 8.04 6.71
N GLY A 156 -3.87 7.46 5.59
CA GLY A 156 -5.28 7.24 5.29
C GLY A 156 -5.50 5.81 4.79
N THR A 157 -6.57 5.18 5.18
CA THR A 157 -6.92 3.83 4.73
C THR A 157 -7.75 3.91 3.47
N LEU A 158 -7.36 3.15 2.44
CA LEU A 158 -8.07 3.06 1.16
C LEU A 158 -8.95 1.80 1.08
N PHE A 159 -8.50 0.72 1.67
CA PHE A 159 -9.09 -0.60 1.55
C PHE A 159 -8.73 -1.44 2.76
N THR A 160 -9.67 -2.26 3.24
CA THR A 160 -9.42 -3.26 4.29
C THR A 160 -10.14 -4.55 3.97
N VAL A 161 -9.51 -5.68 4.26
CA VAL A 161 -10.10 -7.00 4.10
C VAL A 161 -9.73 -7.87 5.29
N PRO A 162 -10.70 -8.48 5.99
CA PRO A 162 -10.43 -9.41 7.08
C PRO A 162 -9.64 -10.62 6.61
N PHE A 163 -8.65 -11.07 7.37
CA PHE A 163 -7.89 -12.27 7.03
C PHE A 163 -8.76 -13.53 7.00
N GLU A 164 -9.73 -13.63 7.90
CA GLU A 164 -10.55 -14.83 8.09
C GLU A 164 -11.57 -15.08 6.97
N ASN A 165 -11.94 -14.05 6.20
CA ASN A 165 -13.02 -14.11 5.21
C ASN A 165 -12.56 -14.08 3.76
N SER A 166 -11.25 -14.08 3.51
CA SER A 166 -10.80 -13.60 2.22
C SER A 166 -10.52 -14.67 1.19
N PHE A 167 -10.03 -15.84 1.53
CA PHE A 167 -9.67 -16.88 0.56
C PHE A 167 -9.46 -18.22 1.27
N GLU A 168 -10.51 -18.85 1.80
CA GLU A 168 -10.42 -20.20 2.42
C GLU A 168 -9.21 -20.42 3.35
N GLY A 169 -8.65 -19.32 3.91
CA GLY A 169 -7.55 -19.34 4.87
C GLY A 169 -6.14 -19.35 4.28
N ASP A 170 -5.95 -19.20 2.97
CA ASP A 170 -4.60 -19.09 2.41
C ASP A 170 -4.04 -17.66 2.58
N VAL A 171 -3.06 -17.54 3.49
CA VAL A 171 -2.35 -16.26 3.77
C VAL A 171 -1.64 -15.72 2.53
N LEU A 172 -1.19 -16.60 1.63
CA LEU A 172 -0.54 -16.21 0.39
C LEU A 172 -1.51 -15.49 -0.56
N ASP A 173 -2.75 -15.99 -0.68
CA ASP A 173 -3.77 -15.38 -1.52
C ASP A 173 -4.19 -14.01 -0.96
N VAL A 174 -4.34 -13.86 0.36
CA VAL A 174 -4.60 -12.55 1.00
C VAL A 174 -3.47 -11.56 0.72
N ARG A 175 -2.24 -12.03 0.79
CA ARG A 175 -1.07 -11.20 0.48
C ARG A 175 -1.05 -10.78 -0.99
N ALA A 176 -1.23 -11.73 -1.91
CA ALA A 176 -1.30 -11.46 -3.33
C ALA A 176 -2.41 -10.47 -3.67
N PHE A 177 -3.59 -10.69 -3.12
CA PHE A 177 -4.74 -9.81 -3.26
C PHE A 177 -4.46 -8.39 -2.75
N SER A 178 -3.82 -8.25 -1.59
CA SER A 178 -3.44 -6.95 -1.05
C SER A 178 -2.41 -6.23 -1.93
N ILE A 179 -1.47 -6.96 -2.53
CA ILE A 179 -0.46 -6.40 -3.44
C ILE A 179 -1.09 -5.96 -4.76
N LEU A 180 -1.99 -6.76 -5.33
CA LEU A 180 -2.73 -6.41 -6.55
C LEU A 180 -3.64 -5.21 -6.31
N THR A 181 -4.37 -5.17 -5.19
CA THR A 181 -5.19 -4.02 -4.80
C THR A 181 -4.34 -2.77 -4.58
N ARG A 182 -3.15 -2.91 -3.99
CA ARG A 182 -2.18 -1.81 -3.89
C ARG A 182 -1.79 -1.28 -5.26
N LEU A 183 -1.40 -2.15 -6.19
CA LEU A 183 -1.00 -1.75 -7.54
C LEU A 183 -2.15 -1.04 -8.26
N LEU A 184 -3.35 -1.60 -8.21
CA LEU A 184 -4.58 -1.01 -8.74
C LEU A 184 -4.78 0.43 -8.21
N LEU A 185 -4.84 0.60 -6.90
CA LEU A 185 -5.12 1.89 -6.26
C LEU A 185 -3.97 2.88 -6.44
N MET A 186 -2.73 2.42 -6.52
CA MET A 186 -1.56 3.24 -6.81
C MET A 186 -1.62 3.84 -8.22
N ILE A 187 -2.01 3.05 -9.22
CA ILE A 187 -2.22 3.50 -10.60
C ILE A 187 -3.44 4.43 -10.65
N TRP A 188 -4.55 4.01 -10.08
CA TRP A 188 -5.80 4.77 -10.08
C TRP A 188 -5.62 6.16 -9.47
N LEU A 189 -4.91 6.27 -8.36
CA LEU A 189 -4.59 7.56 -7.75
C LEU A 189 -3.49 8.34 -8.49
N GLY A 190 -2.81 7.73 -9.48
CA GLY A 190 -1.65 8.37 -10.09
C GLY A 190 -0.48 8.58 -9.13
N ALA A 191 -0.43 7.80 -8.04
CA ALA A 191 0.61 7.87 -6.99
C ALA A 191 1.88 7.10 -7.37
N VAL A 192 2.11 6.91 -8.65
CA VAL A 192 3.25 6.22 -9.25
C VAL A 192 4.37 7.20 -9.59
N GLY A 193 5.61 6.72 -9.51
CA GLY A 193 6.80 7.49 -9.84
C GLY A 193 7.80 6.67 -10.69
N GLY A 194 8.89 7.31 -11.11
CA GLY A 194 9.97 6.64 -11.84
C GLY A 194 9.51 5.91 -13.10
N GLU A 195 10.12 4.77 -13.38
CA GLU A 195 9.84 3.95 -14.55
C GLU A 195 8.39 3.41 -14.58
N LEU A 196 7.85 3.04 -13.42
CA LEU A 196 6.48 2.55 -13.32
C LEU A 196 5.47 3.59 -13.82
N LYS A 197 5.71 4.89 -13.54
CA LYS A 197 4.88 5.98 -14.06
C LYS A 197 4.84 6.00 -15.59
N SER A 198 5.96 5.77 -16.25
CA SER A 198 6.03 5.73 -17.72
C SER A 198 5.27 4.54 -18.30
N LYS A 199 5.34 3.38 -17.63
CA LYS A 199 4.64 2.15 -18.04
C LYS A 199 3.14 2.18 -17.78
N THR A 200 2.66 3.01 -16.86
CA THR A 200 1.25 3.05 -16.44
C THR A 200 0.55 4.37 -16.74
N LYS A 201 1.20 5.30 -17.43
CA LYS A 201 0.67 6.64 -17.71
C LYS A 201 -0.71 6.64 -18.39
N ASP A 202 -0.92 5.68 -19.30
CA ASP A 202 -2.16 5.55 -20.07
C ASP A 202 -3.28 4.82 -19.31
N LEU A 203 -2.97 4.23 -18.15
CA LEU A 203 -3.92 3.61 -17.24
C LEU A 203 -4.45 4.58 -16.17
N VAL A 204 -3.76 5.68 -15.93
CA VAL A 204 -4.21 6.71 -14.99
C VAL A 204 -5.41 7.45 -15.57
N PRO A 205 -6.57 7.48 -14.88
CA PRO A 205 -7.80 8.04 -15.47
C PRO A 205 -7.76 9.56 -15.66
N TRP A 206 -6.76 10.23 -15.14
CA TRP A 206 -6.62 11.69 -15.21
C TRP A 206 -5.39 12.13 -15.99
N LYS A 207 -5.45 13.32 -16.55
CA LYS A 207 -4.26 13.97 -17.13
C LYS A 207 -3.20 14.13 -16.03
N LEU A 208 -2.03 13.53 -16.21
CA LEU A 208 -0.94 13.53 -15.21
C LEU A 208 -0.54 14.94 -14.76
N GLY A 209 -0.56 15.92 -15.67
CA GLY A 209 -0.25 17.32 -15.34
C GLY A 209 -1.26 18.01 -14.42
N LYS A 210 -2.43 17.41 -14.17
CA LYS A 210 -3.42 17.93 -13.20
C LYS A 210 -3.28 17.34 -11.80
N ILE A 211 -2.41 16.35 -11.61
CA ILE A 211 -2.15 15.73 -10.31
C ILE A 211 -1.26 16.68 -9.49
N GLN A 212 -1.75 17.10 -8.33
CA GLN A 212 -1.10 18.07 -7.45
C GLN A 212 -0.19 17.47 -6.39
N TYR A 213 0.26 16.25 -6.59
CA TYR A 213 1.21 15.55 -5.71
C TYR A 213 2.16 14.68 -6.51
N ILE A 214 3.25 14.31 -5.89
CA ILE A 214 4.28 13.46 -6.47
C ILE A 214 4.16 12.05 -5.90
N GLY A 215 3.96 11.05 -6.77
CA GLY A 215 3.96 9.64 -6.40
C GLY A 215 5.36 9.17 -5.99
N LEU A 216 5.44 8.49 -4.85
CA LEU A 216 6.69 7.93 -4.33
C LEU A 216 6.92 6.47 -4.72
N ALA A 217 5.87 5.74 -5.09
CA ALA A 217 6.00 4.34 -5.48
C ALA A 217 6.65 4.23 -6.88
N THR A 218 7.86 3.70 -6.93
CA THR A 218 8.65 3.58 -8.17
C THR A 218 8.73 2.15 -8.67
N ASP A 219 8.52 1.19 -7.79
CA ASP A 219 8.75 -0.22 -8.08
C ASP A 219 7.43 -0.90 -8.45
N ASN A 220 7.50 -1.76 -9.47
CA ASN A 220 6.40 -2.65 -9.80
C ASN A 220 6.30 -3.76 -8.75
N PRO A 221 5.20 -3.82 -7.97
CA PRO A 221 5.07 -4.84 -6.92
C PRO A 221 5.07 -6.28 -7.45
N LEU A 222 4.71 -6.49 -8.72
CA LEU A 222 4.71 -7.81 -9.35
C LEU A 222 6.14 -8.35 -9.63
N LEU A 223 7.16 -7.51 -9.52
CA LEU A 223 8.56 -7.92 -9.56
C LEU A 223 9.10 -8.31 -8.18
N THR A 224 8.29 -8.23 -7.14
CA THR A 224 8.66 -8.68 -5.80
C THR A 224 8.37 -10.17 -5.65
N ASP A 225 9.25 -10.89 -4.95
CA ASP A 225 9.02 -12.29 -4.59
C ASP A 225 7.87 -12.39 -3.59
N ILE A 226 6.75 -12.96 -4.03
CA ILE A 226 5.54 -13.06 -3.21
C ILE A 226 5.69 -14.05 -2.05
N ASN A 227 6.61 -15.01 -2.18
CA ASN A 227 6.85 -16.03 -1.17
C ASN A 227 7.76 -15.52 -0.03
N LYS A 228 8.47 -14.40 -0.22
CA LYS A 228 9.24 -13.80 0.86
C LYS A 228 8.29 -13.19 1.87
N SER A 229 8.22 -13.78 3.06
CA SER A 229 7.50 -13.17 4.17
C SER A 229 8.13 -11.80 4.49
N ASP A 230 7.27 -10.80 4.73
CA ASP A 230 7.71 -9.50 5.27
C ASP A 230 8.06 -9.61 6.76
N GLU A 231 8.28 -10.82 7.26
CA GLU A 231 8.72 -10.99 8.64
C GLU A 231 10.10 -10.37 8.81
N PRO A 232 10.26 -9.46 9.77
CA PRO A 232 11.57 -8.96 10.13
C PRO A 232 12.41 -10.17 10.52
N LYS A 233 13.52 -10.42 9.81
CA LYS A 233 14.50 -11.41 10.25
C LYS A 233 14.83 -11.06 11.70
N ARG A 234 14.34 -11.84 12.64
CA ARG A 234 14.72 -11.71 14.05
C ARG A 234 16.24 -11.75 14.07
N SER A 235 16.85 -10.61 14.31
CA SER A 235 18.29 -10.51 14.43
C SER A 235 18.70 -11.45 15.54
N GLY A 236 19.29 -12.60 15.17
CA GLY A 236 19.77 -13.62 16.08
C GLY A 236 20.96 -13.12 16.89
N LYS A 237 20.77 -12.11 17.70
CA LYS A 237 21.69 -11.69 18.76
C LYS A 237 21.16 -12.21 20.08
N GLY A 238 21.47 -13.46 20.36
CA GLY A 238 21.16 -14.08 21.63
C GLY A 238 21.72 -15.50 21.73
N ARG A 239 22.91 -15.74 21.15
CA ARG A 239 23.67 -16.97 21.50
C ARG A 239 24.19 -16.77 22.91
N VAL A 240 23.37 -17.15 23.87
CA VAL A 240 23.79 -17.32 25.25
C VAL A 240 24.99 -18.27 25.22
N LYS A 241 26.18 -17.74 25.51
CA LYS A 241 27.35 -18.58 25.79
C LYS A 241 27.03 -19.36 27.06
N GLU A 242 26.72 -20.65 26.92
CA GLU A 242 26.72 -21.56 28.04
C GLU A 242 28.07 -21.50 28.73
N GLY A 243 28.03 -21.01 29.96
CA GLY A 243 29.19 -20.87 30.83
C GLY A 243 29.83 -22.21 31.09
N THR A 244 31.11 -22.30 30.78
CA THR A 244 32.02 -23.38 31.07
C THR A 244 31.95 -23.76 32.56
N LYS A 245 31.43 -24.93 32.89
CA LYS A 245 31.43 -25.47 34.25
C LYS A 245 32.85 -25.57 34.78
N GLY A 246 33.17 -24.80 35.80
CA GLY A 246 34.41 -24.86 36.53
C GLY A 246 34.68 -26.24 37.13
N ARG A 247 35.81 -26.79 36.80
CA ARG A 247 36.38 -28.08 37.28
C ARG A 247 36.91 -27.87 38.72
N VAL A 248 36.16 -28.32 39.68
CA VAL A 248 36.59 -28.34 41.10
C VAL A 248 37.72 -29.38 41.22
N LYS A 249 38.94 -28.92 41.50
CA LYS A 249 40.07 -29.76 41.94
C LYS A 249 39.91 -30.07 43.42
N ARG A 250 39.60 -31.32 43.79
CA ARG A 250 39.81 -31.83 45.15
C ARG A 250 41.31 -32.04 45.36
N ARG A 251 41.88 -31.43 46.40
CA ARG A 251 43.16 -31.86 46.94
C ARG A 251 42.88 -32.83 48.11
N VAL A 252 43.60 -33.93 48.13
CA VAL A 252 43.83 -34.83 49.25
C VAL A 252 44.96 -34.27 50.05
#